data_8ba712ec44b463540a0411f7ddc184f6
#
_entry.id   8ba712ec44b463540a0411f7ddc184f6
#
_cell.length_a   1.000
_cell.length_b   1.000
_cell.length_c   1.000
_cell.angle_alpha   90.00
_cell.angle_beta   90.00
_cell.angle_gamma   90.00
#
_symmetry.space_group_name_H-M   'P 1'
#
loop_
_entity.id
_entity.type
_entity.pdbx_description
1 polymer ?
#
loop_
_entity_poly.entity_id
_entity_poly.type
_entity_poly.pdbx_seq_one_letter_code
_entity_poly.pdbx_strand_id
1 'polypeptide(L)'
;AVVNAGQSLLTRVQAMEMALDALIQQGRLLGGGVMELRGNGQLLRRPNLEACGGFNEHTVTDDLDLSFRLLTEGSRIGLLWDPPVQEEAVESVPALWKQRQRWAEGGLQRFFDYWPQLLSNRLSPSQRRDLACFFLLQYALPVVSFADAVTSAATRTVPVYWPLSIVAFSVSGLAYWRGCRRPSEGPELPQPDLLSLLMAIAYLGHWFVVIPWVSVRMAVFPKRLVWAKTSHRGEATADA
;
A
#
# COMPACT_ATOMS: atom_id res chain seq x y z
N ALA A 1 9.12 -5.08 -10.45
CA ALA A 1 9.26 -6.53 -10.19
C ALA A 1 10.21 -6.75 -9.02
N VAL A 2 9.92 -7.72 -8.15
CA VAL A 2 10.78 -8.06 -7.00
C VAL A 2 11.86 -9.05 -7.44
N VAL A 3 13.13 -8.62 -7.44
CA VAL A 3 14.24 -9.40 -8.02
C VAL A 3 14.71 -10.55 -7.12
N ASN A 4 14.53 -10.45 -5.81
CA ASN A 4 14.93 -11.49 -4.84
C ASN A 4 13.77 -12.37 -4.38
N ALA A 5 12.65 -12.43 -5.11
CA ALA A 5 11.45 -13.19 -4.74
C ALA A 5 11.68 -14.69 -4.49
N GLY A 6 12.71 -15.29 -5.11
CA GLY A 6 13.07 -16.70 -4.95
C GLY A 6 13.90 -17.05 -3.72
N GLN A 7 14.40 -16.08 -2.96
CA GLN A 7 15.36 -16.33 -1.89
C GLN A 7 14.74 -16.91 -0.61
N SER A 8 13.53 -16.54 -0.29
CA SER A 8 12.84 -17.01 0.92
C SER A 8 11.32 -16.96 0.75
N LEU A 9 10.59 -17.60 1.67
CA LEU A 9 9.15 -17.46 1.74
C LEU A 9 8.74 -15.99 1.98
N LEU A 10 9.46 -15.28 2.84
CA LEU A 10 9.18 -13.89 3.16
C LEU A 10 9.31 -12.98 1.92
N THR A 11 10.34 -13.14 1.12
CA THR A 11 10.53 -12.35 -0.12
C THR A 11 9.51 -12.73 -1.19
N ARG A 12 9.10 -14.00 -1.25
CA ARG A 12 8.07 -14.48 -2.18
C ARG A 12 6.70 -13.87 -1.88
N VAL A 13 6.24 -13.88 -0.62
CA VAL A 13 4.93 -13.31 -0.27
C VAL A 13 4.90 -11.78 -0.44
N GLN A 14 6.03 -11.08 -0.24
CA GLN A 14 6.15 -9.67 -0.58
C GLN A 14 6.03 -9.41 -2.09
N ALA A 15 6.66 -10.24 -2.92
CA ALA A 15 6.50 -10.15 -4.39
C ALA A 15 5.04 -10.34 -4.81
N MET A 16 4.33 -11.27 -4.17
CA MET A 16 2.90 -11.49 -4.39
C MET A 16 2.05 -10.29 -3.93
N GLU A 17 2.38 -9.70 -2.78
CA GLU A 17 1.72 -8.46 -2.31
C GLU A 17 1.91 -7.30 -3.30
N MET A 18 3.13 -7.09 -3.81
CA MET A 18 3.40 -6.04 -4.81
C MET A 18 2.63 -6.26 -6.11
N ALA A 19 2.53 -7.52 -6.56
CA ALA A 19 1.75 -7.86 -7.73
C ALA A 19 0.25 -7.60 -7.52
N LEU A 20 -0.29 -7.96 -6.35
CA LEU A 20 -1.68 -7.67 -5.98
C LEU A 20 -1.93 -6.16 -5.92
N ASP A 21 -1.02 -5.40 -5.30
CA ASP A 21 -1.14 -3.95 -5.23
C ASP A 21 -1.18 -3.30 -6.63
N ALA A 22 -0.30 -3.72 -7.54
CA ALA A 22 -0.30 -3.23 -8.91
C ALA A 22 -1.64 -3.51 -9.64
N LEU A 23 -2.24 -4.69 -9.43
CA LEU A 23 -3.55 -5.05 -9.96
C LEU A 23 -4.68 -4.20 -9.36
N ILE A 24 -4.64 -3.93 -8.05
CA ILE A 24 -5.59 -3.06 -7.37
C ILE A 24 -5.50 -1.64 -7.93
N GLN A 25 -4.28 -1.10 -8.06
CA GLN A 25 -4.05 0.24 -8.63
C GLN A 25 -4.60 0.35 -10.06
N GLN A 26 -4.34 -0.66 -10.90
CA GLN A 26 -4.90 -0.71 -12.24
C GLN A 26 -6.43 -0.77 -12.22
N GLY A 27 -7.01 -1.59 -11.36
CA GLY A 27 -8.46 -1.70 -11.19
C GLY A 27 -9.10 -0.39 -10.77
N ARG A 28 -8.50 0.32 -9.81
CA ARG A 28 -8.92 1.65 -9.37
C ARG A 28 -8.87 2.67 -10.51
N LEU A 29 -7.77 2.70 -11.27
CA LEU A 29 -7.63 3.59 -12.42
C LEU A 29 -8.70 3.33 -13.49
N LEU A 30 -8.94 2.07 -13.86
CA LEU A 30 -9.96 1.67 -14.84
C LEU A 30 -11.38 1.98 -14.36
N GLY A 31 -11.62 1.95 -13.04
CA GLY A 31 -12.89 2.36 -12.42
C GLY A 31 -13.08 3.87 -12.30
N GLY A 32 -12.17 4.69 -12.86
CA GLY A 32 -12.19 6.14 -12.73
C GLY A 32 -11.80 6.66 -11.34
N GLY A 33 -11.12 5.82 -10.57
CA GLY A 33 -10.56 6.14 -9.26
C GLY A 33 -9.18 6.78 -9.35
N VAL A 34 -8.40 6.64 -8.30
CA VAL A 34 -7.10 7.27 -8.10
C VAL A 34 -5.98 6.25 -8.23
N MET A 35 -5.00 6.56 -9.07
CA MET A 35 -3.70 5.91 -9.08
C MET A 35 -2.72 6.70 -8.23
N GLU A 36 -1.85 6.01 -7.49
CA GLU A 36 -0.85 6.62 -6.63
C GLU A 36 0.56 6.29 -7.12
N LEU A 37 1.48 7.25 -7.01
CA LEU A 37 2.89 7.03 -7.27
C LEU A 37 3.46 6.00 -6.29
N ARG A 38 4.51 5.33 -6.70
CA ARG A 38 5.34 4.45 -5.87
C ARG A 38 6.72 5.09 -5.68
N GLY A 39 7.42 4.69 -4.63
CA GLY A 39 8.72 5.28 -4.27
C GLY A 39 9.79 5.22 -5.35
N ASN A 40 9.63 4.34 -6.34
CA ASN A 40 10.55 4.18 -7.47
C ASN A 40 9.82 4.22 -8.82
N GLY A 41 10.57 4.41 -9.92
CA GLY A 41 10.02 4.39 -11.29
C GLY A 41 9.03 5.50 -11.61
N GLN A 42 9.16 6.65 -10.98
CA GLN A 42 8.29 7.79 -11.22
C GLN A 42 8.77 8.59 -12.44
N LEU A 43 7.85 8.85 -13.37
CA LEU A 43 8.03 9.76 -14.48
C LEU A 43 7.09 10.96 -14.28
N LEU A 44 7.65 12.14 -14.08
CA LEU A 44 6.90 13.35 -13.77
C LEU A 44 7.10 14.40 -14.88
N ARG A 45 6.00 15.03 -15.28
CA ARG A 45 6.10 16.24 -16.10
C ARG A 45 6.58 17.37 -15.22
N ARG A 46 7.70 18.00 -15.59
CA ARG A 46 8.31 19.09 -14.83
C ARG A 46 7.33 20.21 -14.46
N PRO A 47 6.49 20.72 -15.37
CA PRO A 47 5.51 21.76 -15.02
C PRO A 47 4.52 21.32 -13.93
N ASN A 48 4.09 20.05 -13.93
CA ASN A 48 3.15 19.54 -12.90
C ASN A 48 3.84 19.42 -11.53
N LEU A 49 5.12 18.99 -11.52
CA LEU A 49 5.90 18.92 -10.29
C LEU A 49 6.15 20.33 -9.72
N GLU A 50 6.49 21.29 -10.56
CA GLU A 50 6.68 22.68 -10.15
C GLU A 50 5.37 23.32 -9.64
N ALA A 51 4.26 23.07 -10.32
CA ALA A 51 2.94 23.59 -9.93
C ALA A 51 2.48 23.08 -8.55
N CYS A 52 2.81 21.82 -8.18
CA CYS A 52 2.47 21.28 -6.86
C CYS A 52 3.54 21.55 -5.78
N GLY A 53 4.57 22.36 -6.08
CA GLY A 53 5.59 22.79 -5.12
C GLY A 53 6.76 21.82 -4.91
N GLY A 54 6.97 20.85 -5.84
CA GLY A 54 8.10 19.91 -5.77
C GLY A 54 7.89 18.78 -4.78
N PHE A 55 8.96 18.15 -4.30
CA PHE A 55 8.92 17.12 -3.27
C PHE A 55 8.78 17.73 -1.88
N ASN A 56 8.06 17.02 -0.99
CA ASN A 56 7.86 17.43 0.39
C ASN A 56 8.84 16.66 1.30
N GLU A 57 9.81 17.38 1.86
CA GLU A 57 10.83 16.80 2.75
C GLU A 57 10.29 16.50 4.18
N HIS A 58 9.08 16.96 4.50
CA HIS A 58 8.44 16.79 5.81
C HIS A 58 7.44 15.63 5.86
N THR A 59 7.63 14.61 5.03
CA THR A 59 6.82 13.40 5.02
C THR A 59 7.67 12.14 5.07
N VAL A 60 7.11 11.05 5.59
CA VAL A 60 7.81 9.74 5.63
C VAL A 60 7.57 8.90 4.37
N THR A 61 6.69 9.37 3.46
CA THR A 61 6.41 8.77 2.15
C THR A 61 6.15 9.89 1.15
N ASP A 62 7.20 10.32 0.49
CA ASP A 62 7.20 11.41 -0.48
C ASP A 62 6.35 11.11 -1.73
N ASP A 63 6.32 9.86 -2.16
CA ASP A 63 5.53 9.35 -3.27
C ASP A 63 4.01 9.48 -3.03
N LEU A 64 3.55 9.11 -1.85
CA LEU A 64 2.14 9.17 -1.48
C LEU A 64 1.68 10.62 -1.26
N ASP A 65 2.51 11.44 -0.65
CA ASP A 65 2.26 12.87 -0.48
C ASP A 65 2.18 13.57 -1.85
N LEU A 66 3.16 13.35 -2.70
CA LEU A 66 3.20 13.91 -4.06
C LEU A 66 1.97 13.49 -4.89
N SER A 67 1.53 12.22 -4.74
CA SER A 67 0.34 11.72 -5.41
C SER A 67 -0.89 12.57 -5.09
N PHE A 68 -1.11 12.90 -3.82
CA PHE A 68 -2.27 13.68 -3.40
C PHE A 68 -2.17 15.15 -3.83
N ARG A 69 -0.99 15.74 -3.80
CA ARG A 69 -0.77 17.11 -4.31
C ARG A 69 -1.01 17.20 -5.82
N LEU A 70 -0.45 16.27 -6.60
CA LEU A 70 -0.71 16.19 -8.04
C LEU A 70 -2.20 16.01 -8.34
N LEU A 71 -2.86 15.13 -7.59
CA LEU A 71 -4.29 14.86 -7.74
C LEU A 71 -5.13 16.12 -7.46
N THR A 72 -4.85 16.83 -6.38
CA THR A 72 -5.58 18.05 -5.99
C THR A 72 -5.33 19.23 -6.93
N GLU A 73 -4.22 19.22 -7.66
CA GLU A 73 -3.93 20.16 -8.76
C GLU A 73 -4.52 19.70 -10.12
N GLY A 74 -5.32 18.63 -10.14
CA GLY A 74 -6.00 18.13 -11.33
C GLY A 74 -5.11 17.31 -12.27
N SER A 75 -3.90 16.93 -11.85
CA SER A 75 -3.02 16.06 -12.61
C SER A 75 -3.55 14.61 -12.59
N ARG A 76 -3.25 13.87 -13.66
CA ARG A 76 -3.59 12.45 -13.77
C ARG A 76 -2.32 11.61 -13.61
N ILE A 77 -2.41 10.57 -12.79
CA ILE A 77 -1.36 9.58 -12.62
C ILE A 77 -1.79 8.32 -13.35
N GLY A 78 -0.92 7.77 -14.17
CA GLY A 78 -1.13 6.54 -14.92
C GLY A 78 -0.14 5.46 -14.52
N LEU A 79 -0.41 4.22 -14.92
CA LEU A 79 0.45 3.07 -14.71
C LEU A 79 1.12 2.70 -16.04
N LEU A 80 2.44 2.57 -16.03
CA LEU A 80 3.23 2.00 -17.10
C LEU A 80 3.78 0.66 -16.63
N TRP A 81 3.45 -0.41 -17.35
CA TRP A 81 3.88 -1.76 -16.99
C TRP A 81 5.27 -2.10 -17.52
N ASP A 82 5.66 -1.49 -18.63
CA ASP A 82 6.88 -1.81 -19.36
C ASP A 82 7.66 -0.53 -19.71
N PRO A 83 8.96 -0.43 -19.39
CA PRO A 83 9.77 -1.41 -18.66
C PRO A 83 9.41 -1.47 -17.16
N PRO A 84 9.49 -2.66 -16.54
CA PRO A 84 9.24 -2.82 -15.12
C PRO A 84 10.38 -2.22 -14.28
N VAL A 85 10.02 -1.54 -13.21
CA VAL A 85 11.00 -1.16 -12.20
C VAL A 85 11.33 -2.36 -11.32
N GLN A 86 12.60 -2.56 -11.04
CA GLN A 86 13.09 -3.61 -10.18
C GLN A 86 13.27 -3.09 -8.75
N GLU A 87 12.95 -3.92 -7.77
CA GLU A 87 13.09 -3.63 -6.35
C GLU A 87 13.47 -4.89 -5.58
N GLU A 88 14.03 -4.74 -4.40
CA GLU A 88 14.32 -5.84 -3.49
C GLU A 88 13.31 -5.86 -2.34
N ALA A 89 12.74 -7.05 -2.08
CA ALA A 89 11.99 -7.32 -0.88
C ALA A 89 12.94 -7.39 0.34
N VAL A 90 12.47 -6.97 1.50
CA VAL A 90 13.23 -7.10 2.75
C VAL A 90 13.29 -8.56 3.21
N GLU A 91 14.44 -8.97 3.74
CA GLU A 91 14.74 -10.37 4.04
C GLU A 91 14.53 -10.77 5.50
N SER A 92 14.18 -9.81 6.36
CA SER A 92 13.97 -10.09 7.78
C SER A 92 12.66 -9.50 8.30
N VAL A 93 12.05 -10.18 9.28
CA VAL A 93 10.81 -9.71 9.92
C VAL A 93 10.98 -8.34 10.61
N PRO A 94 12.10 -8.03 11.31
CA PRO A 94 12.30 -6.70 11.86
C PRO A 94 12.39 -5.60 10.79
N ALA A 95 13.04 -5.86 9.65
CA ALA A 95 13.10 -4.92 8.54
C ALA A 95 11.72 -4.72 7.91
N LEU A 96 10.96 -5.81 7.71
CA LEU A 96 9.58 -5.75 7.25
C LEU A 96 8.72 -4.88 8.20
N TRP A 97 8.78 -5.13 9.50
CA TRP A 97 8.04 -4.38 10.51
C TRP A 97 8.33 -2.88 10.45
N LYS A 98 9.60 -2.50 10.37
CA LYS A 98 10.03 -1.11 10.19
C LYS A 98 9.46 -0.48 8.91
N GLN A 99 9.57 -1.19 7.79
CA GLN A 99 9.10 -0.73 6.48
C GLN A 99 7.58 -0.53 6.48
N ARG A 100 6.82 -1.51 6.99
CA ARG A 100 5.35 -1.48 7.03
C ARG A 100 4.81 -0.41 7.96
N GLN A 101 5.45 -0.17 9.11
CA GLN A 101 5.10 0.98 9.97
C GLN A 101 5.24 2.30 9.22
N ARG A 102 6.35 2.51 8.50
CA ARG A 102 6.58 3.73 7.72
C ARG A 102 5.51 3.89 6.63
N TRP A 103 5.18 2.83 5.90
CA TRP A 103 4.15 2.86 4.87
C TRP A 103 2.76 3.14 5.43
N ALA A 104 2.39 2.49 6.54
CA ALA A 104 1.12 2.74 7.20
C ALA A 104 1.01 4.18 7.72
N GLU A 105 2.08 4.69 8.35
CA GLU A 105 2.11 6.05 8.87
C GLU A 105 2.01 7.09 7.76
N GLY A 106 2.83 6.99 6.72
CA GLY A 106 2.76 7.90 5.58
C GLY A 106 1.43 7.83 4.85
N GLY A 107 0.89 6.61 4.73
CA GLY A 107 -0.43 6.40 4.17
C GLY A 107 -1.56 7.08 4.95
N LEU A 108 -1.52 7.05 6.28
CA LEU A 108 -2.47 7.76 7.13
C LEU A 108 -2.23 9.27 7.11
N GLN A 109 -0.96 9.70 7.19
CA GLN A 109 -0.61 11.12 7.18
C GLN A 109 -1.23 11.85 5.99
N ARG A 110 -1.09 11.32 4.77
CA ARG A 110 -1.63 11.97 3.56
C ARG A 110 -3.15 12.17 3.63
N PHE A 111 -3.91 11.23 4.20
CA PHE A 111 -5.35 11.38 4.36
C PHE A 111 -5.69 12.48 5.36
N PHE A 112 -4.97 12.57 6.47
CA PHE A 112 -5.19 13.60 7.49
C PHE A 112 -4.69 14.98 7.05
N ASP A 113 -3.58 15.05 6.33
CA ASP A 113 -3.02 16.32 5.87
C ASP A 113 -3.86 16.96 4.73
N TYR A 114 -4.47 16.13 3.86
CA TYR A 114 -5.19 16.59 2.67
C TYR A 114 -6.72 16.38 2.73
N TRP A 115 -7.30 15.98 3.88
CA TRP A 115 -8.73 15.69 3.95
C TRP A 115 -9.65 16.83 3.47
N PRO A 116 -9.36 18.14 3.70
CA PRO A 116 -10.23 19.20 3.19
C PRO A 116 -10.26 19.24 1.66
N GLN A 117 -9.09 19.03 1.03
CA GLN A 117 -8.94 18.98 -0.42
C GLN A 117 -9.63 17.75 -1.02
N LEU A 118 -9.55 16.60 -0.32
CA LEU A 118 -10.18 15.35 -0.76
C LEU A 118 -11.71 15.44 -0.73
N LEU A 119 -12.30 16.23 0.16
CA LEU A 119 -13.73 16.47 0.24
C LEU A 119 -14.20 17.61 -0.67
N SER A 120 -13.29 18.40 -1.22
CA SER A 120 -13.60 19.52 -2.08
C SER A 120 -14.04 19.07 -3.49
N ASN A 121 -14.51 20.04 -4.29
CA ASN A 121 -14.88 19.82 -5.70
C ASN A 121 -13.66 19.67 -6.64
N ARG A 122 -12.42 19.64 -6.11
CA ARG A 122 -11.20 19.39 -6.90
C ARG A 122 -11.15 17.96 -7.44
N LEU A 123 -11.80 17.02 -6.76
CA LEU A 123 -11.89 15.63 -7.16
C LEU A 123 -13.26 15.30 -7.74
N SER A 124 -13.27 14.43 -8.75
CA SER A 124 -14.52 13.88 -9.27
C SER A 124 -15.25 13.02 -8.21
N PRO A 125 -16.57 12.84 -8.32
CA PRO A 125 -17.30 11.97 -7.40
C PRO A 125 -16.77 10.52 -7.37
N SER A 126 -16.27 10.02 -8.51
CA SER A 126 -15.66 8.70 -8.62
C SER A 126 -14.36 8.62 -7.81
N GLN A 127 -13.49 9.61 -7.93
CA GLN A 127 -12.23 9.68 -7.18
C GLN A 127 -12.46 9.80 -5.67
N ARG A 128 -13.43 10.63 -5.25
CA ARG A 128 -13.80 10.76 -3.83
C ARG A 128 -14.32 9.43 -3.26
N ARG A 129 -15.19 8.75 -4.00
CA ARG A 129 -15.71 7.43 -3.59
C ARG A 129 -14.58 6.40 -3.50
N ASP A 130 -13.69 6.34 -4.50
CA ASP A 130 -12.54 5.43 -4.51
C ASP A 130 -11.64 5.66 -3.30
N LEU A 131 -11.24 6.91 -3.01
CA LEU A 131 -10.42 7.24 -1.85
C LEU A 131 -11.11 6.92 -0.52
N ALA A 132 -12.41 7.18 -0.41
CA ALA A 132 -13.19 6.82 0.79
C ALA A 132 -13.24 5.30 0.98
N CYS A 133 -13.55 4.53 -0.07
CA CYS A 133 -13.54 3.07 -0.01
C CYS A 133 -12.14 2.53 0.33
N PHE A 134 -11.11 3.08 -0.29
CA PHE A 134 -9.73 2.70 0.00
C PHE A 134 -9.37 2.98 1.46
N PHE A 135 -9.69 4.17 1.98
CA PHE A 135 -9.46 4.50 3.38
C PHE A 135 -10.19 3.56 4.34
N LEU A 136 -11.46 3.28 4.06
CA LEU A 136 -12.27 2.38 4.90
C LEU A 136 -11.71 0.95 4.91
N LEU A 137 -11.35 0.41 3.76
CA LEU A 137 -10.87 -0.98 3.66
C LEU A 137 -9.43 -1.12 4.13
N GLN A 138 -8.55 -0.17 3.80
CA GLN A 138 -7.13 -0.27 4.08
C GLN A 138 -6.77 0.17 5.50
N TYR A 139 -7.46 1.17 6.06
CA TYR A 139 -7.10 1.75 7.36
C TYR A 139 -8.17 1.53 8.44
N ALA A 140 -9.43 1.83 8.16
CA ALA A 140 -10.47 1.72 9.18
C ALA A 140 -10.79 0.27 9.52
N LEU A 141 -10.97 -0.60 8.52
CA LEU A 141 -11.32 -2.00 8.74
C LEU A 141 -10.29 -2.75 9.60
N PRO A 142 -8.97 -2.67 9.37
CA PRO A 142 -7.99 -3.29 10.25
C PRO A 142 -8.07 -2.81 11.71
N VAL A 143 -8.29 -1.51 11.94
CA VAL A 143 -8.40 -0.96 13.30
C VAL A 143 -9.64 -1.49 14.01
N VAL A 144 -10.82 -1.42 13.38
CA VAL A 144 -12.08 -1.92 13.97
C VAL A 144 -12.04 -3.43 14.16
N SER A 145 -11.51 -4.18 13.21
CA SER A 145 -11.41 -5.64 13.30
C SER A 145 -10.46 -6.07 14.41
N PHE A 146 -9.34 -5.36 14.59
CA PHE A 146 -8.41 -5.63 15.69
C PHE A 146 -9.06 -5.32 17.06
N ALA A 147 -9.70 -4.16 17.18
CA ALA A 147 -10.39 -3.78 18.40
C ALA A 147 -11.53 -4.75 18.75
N ASP A 148 -12.30 -5.17 17.76
CA ASP A 148 -13.36 -6.18 17.91
C ASP A 148 -12.81 -7.52 18.35
N ALA A 149 -11.71 -7.99 17.75
CA ALA A 149 -11.06 -9.24 18.14
C ALA A 149 -10.57 -9.21 19.60
N VAL A 150 -9.91 -8.11 20.00
CA VAL A 150 -9.43 -7.93 21.39
C VAL A 150 -10.60 -7.88 22.37
N THR A 151 -11.64 -7.10 22.06
CA THR A 151 -12.83 -6.98 22.92
C THR A 151 -13.55 -8.31 23.04
N SER A 152 -13.73 -9.02 21.92
CA SER A 152 -14.40 -10.32 21.89
C SER A 152 -13.63 -11.38 22.68
N ALA A 153 -12.30 -11.36 22.59
CA ALA A 153 -11.47 -12.26 23.42
C ALA A 153 -11.62 -11.95 24.93
N ALA A 154 -11.66 -10.67 25.31
CA ALA A 154 -11.83 -10.25 26.69
C ALA A 154 -13.21 -10.57 27.26
N THR A 155 -14.26 -10.43 26.43
CA THR A 155 -15.68 -10.69 26.83
C THR A 155 -16.15 -12.11 26.52
N ARG A 156 -15.29 -12.95 25.89
CA ARG A 156 -15.62 -14.30 25.43
C ARG A 156 -16.82 -14.35 24.48
N THR A 157 -16.92 -13.35 23.61
CA THR A 157 -17.95 -13.26 22.56
C THR A 157 -17.35 -13.52 21.18
N VAL A 158 -18.19 -13.72 20.17
CA VAL A 158 -17.74 -13.89 18.79
C VAL A 158 -17.48 -12.50 18.19
N PRO A 159 -16.34 -12.26 17.52
CA PRO A 159 -16.09 -10.98 16.84
C PRO A 159 -17.14 -10.67 15.77
N VAL A 160 -17.58 -9.42 15.69
CA VAL A 160 -18.63 -8.98 14.76
C VAL A 160 -18.06 -8.71 13.35
N TYR A 161 -16.85 -8.17 13.28
CA TYR A 161 -16.25 -7.73 12.00
C TYR A 161 -15.42 -8.81 11.28
N TRP A 162 -15.19 -9.98 11.90
CA TRP A 162 -14.41 -11.03 11.26
C TRP A 162 -14.98 -11.54 9.92
N PRO A 163 -16.33 -11.62 9.70
CA PRO A 163 -16.84 -12.05 8.40
C PRO A 163 -16.48 -11.07 7.28
N LEU A 164 -16.52 -9.75 7.57
CA LEU A 164 -16.14 -8.73 6.60
C LEU A 164 -14.64 -8.81 6.25
N SER A 165 -13.79 -9.06 7.24
CA SER A 165 -12.35 -9.28 7.02
C SER A 165 -12.09 -10.51 6.16
N ILE A 166 -12.78 -11.63 6.41
CA ILE A 166 -12.68 -12.83 5.57
C ILE A 166 -13.11 -12.54 4.14
N VAL A 167 -14.23 -11.84 3.94
CA VAL A 167 -14.69 -11.46 2.60
C VAL A 167 -13.64 -10.59 1.90
N ALA A 168 -13.07 -9.58 2.58
CA ALA A 168 -12.04 -8.72 2.01
C ALA A 168 -10.79 -9.52 1.59
N PHE A 169 -10.30 -10.44 2.42
CA PHE A 169 -9.18 -11.32 2.08
C PHE A 169 -9.51 -12.28 0.94
N SER A 170 -10.71 -12.85 0.94
CA SER A 170 -11.15 -13.77 -0.12
C SER A 170 -11.26 -13.06 -1.48
N VAL A 171 -11.80 -11.86 -1.50
CA VAL A 171 -11.86 -11.02 -2.72
C VAL A 171 -10.46 -10.67 -3.20
N SER A 172 -9.55 -10.30 -2.30
CA SER A 172 -8.15 -10.02 -2.64
C SER A 172 -7.45 -11.26 -3.20
N GLY A 173 -7.64 -12.42 -2.59
CA GLY A 173 -7.09 -13.69 -3.08
C GLY A 173 -7.64 -14.06 -4.47
N LEU A 174 -8.95 -13.90 -4.70
CA LEU A 174 -9.58 -14.14 -5.99
C LEU A 174 -9.09 -13.16 -7.06
N ALA A 175 -8.95 -11.88 -6.72
CA ALA A 175 -8.43 -10.85 -7.62
C ALA A 175 -6.99 -11.16 -8.03
N TYR A 176 -6.15 -11.56 -7.08
CA TYR A 176 -4.79 -12.00 -7.34
C TYR A 176 -4.75 -13.22 -8.28
N TRP A 177 -5.50 -14.29 -7.94
CA TRP A 177 -5.55 -15.51 -8.74
C TRP A 177 -6.03 -15.26 -10.18
N ARG A 178 -7.04 -14.40 -10.37
CA ARG A 178 -7.51 -13.98 -11.71
C ARG A 178 -6.48 -13.11 -12.42
N GLY A 179 -5.88 -12.19 -11.71
CA GLY A 179 -4.88 -11.27 -12.24
C GLY A 179 -3.66 -11.99 -12.81
N CYS A 180 -3.17 -13.01 -12.11
CA CYS A 180 -2.02 -13.81 -12.56
C CYS A 180 -2.30 -14.64 -13.80
N ARG A 181 -3.56 -14.92 -14.10
CA ARG A 181 -3.98 -15.76 -15.28
C ARG A 181 -4.36 -14.95 -16.49
N ARG A 182 -4.50 -13.64 -16.38
CA ARG A 182 -4.87 -12.85 -17.54
C ARG A 182 -3.65 -12.64 -18.45
N PRO A 183 -3.81 -12.72 -19.79
CA PRO A 183 -2.79 -12.26 -20.70
C PRO A 183 -2.57 -10.77 -20.44
N SER A 184 -1.38 -10.39 -19.98
CA SER A 184 -1.06 -9.02 -19.64
C SER A 184 0.06 -8.51 -20.51
N GLU A 185 -0.07 -7.28 -20.94
CA GLU A 185 1.08 -6.45 -21.27
C GLU A 185 1.77 -6.14 -19.93
N GLY A 186 3.06 -6.39 -19.83
CA GLY A 186 3.82 -6.12 -18.61
C GLY A 186 4.58 -7.33 -18.07
N PRO A 187 5.28 -7.17 -16.94
CA PRO A 187 6.09 -8.23 -16.34
C PRO A 187 5.22 -9.41 -15.91
N GLU A 188 5.77 -10.61 -16.06
CA GLU A 188 5.12 -11.82 -15.60
C GLU A 188 4.88 -11.75 -14.09
N LEU A 189 3.62 -11.97 -13.70
CA LEU A 189 3.27 -12.09 -12.29
C LEU A 189 3.62 -13.48 -11.77
N PRO A 190 4.04 -13.61 -10.49
CA PRO A 190 4.27 -14.91 -9.89
C PRO A 190 3.03 -15.81 -10.03
N GLN A 191 3.18 -16.98 -10.65
CA GLN A 191 2.06 -17.92 -10.79
C GLN A 191 1.75 -18.54 -9.42
N PRO A 192 0.53 -18.37 -8.89
CA PRO A 192 0.18 -18.90 -7.59
C PRO A 192 -0.19 -20.39 -7.71
N ASP A 193 0.47 -21.24 -6.94
CA ASP A 193 -0.13 -22.47 -6.48
C ASP A 193 -1.04 -22.20 -5.27
N LEU A 194 -1.87 -23.17 -4.90
CA LEU A 194 -2.82 -22.99 -3.79
C LEU A 194 -2.12 -22.68 -2.46
N LEU A 195 -0.99 -23.31 -2.20
CA LEU A 195 -0.24 -23.11 -0.96
C LEU A 195 0.35 -21.71 -0.90
N SER A 196 0.98 -21.24 -1.97
CA SER A 196 1.51 -19.88 -2.08
C SER A 196 0.40 -18.83 -1.94
N LEU A 197 -0.78 -19.08 -2.52
CA LEU A 197 -1.93 -18.18 -2.39
C LEU A 197 -2.42 -18.10 -0.94
N LEU A 198 -2.57 -19.23 -0.25
CA LEU A 198 -2.97 -19.27 1.15
C LEU A 198 -1.95 -18.56 2.05
N MET A 199 -0.65 -18.79 1.80
CA MET A 199 0.42 -18.10 2.53
C MET A 199 0.43 -16.59 2.26
N ALA A 200 0.19 -16.16 1.04
CA ALA A 200 0.08 -14.73 0.72
C ALA A 200 -1.13 -14.07 1.42
N ILE A 201 -2.28 -14.75 1.44
CA ILE A 201 -3.46 -14.29 2.18
C ILE A 201 -3.16 -14.20 3.68
N ALA A 202 -2.56 -15.22 4.27
CA ALA A 202 -2.16 -15.21 5.68
C ALA A 202 -1.15 -14.09 5.98
N TYR A 203 -0.19 -13.89 5.07
CA TYR A 203 0.78 -12.80 5.17
C TYR A 203 0.12 -11.42 5.17
N LEU A 204 -0.93 -11.19 4.35
CA LEU A 204 -1.67 -9.92 4.37
C LEU A 204 -2.29 -9.62 5.75
N GLY A 205 -2.47 -10.63 6.59
CA GLY A 205 -2.94 -10.47 7.96
C GLY A 205 -2.04 -9.57 8.83
N HIS A 206 -0.75 -9.39 8.48
CA HIS A 206 0.13 -8.49 9.22
C HIS A 206 -0.38 -7.05 9.24
N TRP A 207 -1.12 -6.59 8.22
CA TRP A 207 -1.73 -5.27 8.18
C TRP A 207 -2.75 -5.02 9.28
N PHE A 208 -3.41 -6.09 9.77
CA PHE A 208 -4.33 -6.03 10.92
C PHE A 208 -3.62 -5.83 12.27
N VAL A 209 -2.30 -5.88 12.30
CA VAL A 209 -1.47 -5.55 13.47
C VAL A 209 -0.74 -4.24 13.25
N VAL A 210 -0.15 -4.05 12.07
CA VAL A 210 0.65 -2.85 11.76
C VAL A 210 -0.21 -1.58 11.78
N ILE A 211 -1.38 -1.60 11.14
CA ILE A 211 -2.22 -0.40 11.03
C ILE A 211 -2.80 0.03 12.38
N PRO A 212 -3.40 -0.85 13.21
CA PRO A 212 -3.82 -0.49 14.56
C PRO A 212 -2.67 0.05 15.41
N TRP A 213 -1.50 -0.61 15.38
CA TRP A 213 -0.32 -0.14 16.10
C TRP A 213 0.08 1.28 15.70
N VAL A 214 0.18 1.54 14.40
CA VAL A 214 0.54 2.87 13.88
C VAL A 214 -0.54 3.91 14.21
N SER A 215 -1.83 3.55 14.13
CA SER A 215 -2.94 4.44 14.48
C SER A 215 -2.88 4.86 15.94
N VAL A 216 -2.67 3.92 16.86
CA VAL A 216 -2.49 4.22 18.30
C VAL A 216 -1.24 5.08 18.52
N ARG A 217 -0.13 4.74 17.89
CA ARG A 217 1.10 5.51 17.98
C ARG A 217 0.89 6.96 17.52
N MET A 218 0.24 7.17 16.38
CA MET A 218 -0.04 8.52 15.83
C MET A 218 -1.03 9.32 16.70
N ALA A 219 -1.90 8.65 17.45
CA ALA A 219 -2.80 9.31 18.38
C ALA A 219 -2.09 9.79 19.67
N VAL A 220 -0.97 9.15 20.04
CA VAL A 220 -0.27 9.42 21.33
C VAL A 220 1.02 10.23 21.12
N PHE A 221 1.71 9.98 20.00
CA PHE A 221 3.04 10.57 19.73
C PHE A 221 3.00 11.52 18.53
N PRO A 222 3.93 12.50 18.47
CA PRO A 222 4.04 13.40 17.33
C PRO A 222 4.24 12.66 16.00
N LYS A 223 3.81 13.31 14.92
CA LYS A 223 4.04 12.89 13.54
C LYS A 223 5.54 12.69 13.29
N ARG A 224 5.90 11.57 12.67
CA ARG A 224 7.28 11.37 12.18
C ARG A 224 7.49 12.22 10.93
N LEU A 225 8.61 12.94 10.91
CA LEU A 225 9.01 13.81 9.79
C LEU A 225 10.31 13.34 9.13
N VAL A 226 10.98 12.33 9.73
CA VAL A 226 12.27 11.85 9.23
C VAL A 226 12.07 10.54 8.49
N TRP A 227 12.49 10.53 7.23
CA TRP A 227 12.53 9.33 6.40
C TRP A 227 13.67 8.41 6.86
N ALA A 228 13.34 7.17 7.20
CA ALA A 228 14.31 6.15 7.58
C ALA A 228 14.51 5.20 6.41
N LYS A 229 15.72 5.20 5.84
CA LYS A 229 16.10 4.32 4.72
C LYS A 229 15.99 2.85 5.11
N THR A 230 15.44 2.03 4.24
CA THR A 230 15.47 0.57 4.36
C THR A 230 16.82 0.09 3.83
N SER A 231 17.57 -0.70 4.59
CA SER A 231 18.82 -1.29 4.14
C SER A 231 18.55 -2.45 3.17
N HIS A 232 19.21 -2.47 2.05
CA HIS A 232 19.20 -3.53 1.04
C HIS A 232 20.61 -4.11 0.84
N ARG A 233 20.71 -5.38 0.39
CA ARG A 233 22.02 -6.05 0.21
C ARG A 233 22.90 -5.36 -0.84
N GLY A 234 22.32 -4.80 -1.89
CA GLY A 234 23.06 -4.08 -2.93
C GLY A 234 23.84 -2.86 -2.43
N GLU A 235 23.51 -2.34 -1.23
CA GLU A 235 24.27 -1.23 -0.63
C GLU A 235 25.55 -1.67 0.07
N ALA A 236 25.59 -2.92 0.57
CA ALA A 236 26.80 -3.46 1.24
C ALA A 236 27.96 -3.73 0.28
N THR A 237 27.71 -3.75 -1.03
CA THR A 237 28.73 -3.94 -2.08
C THR A 237 29.24 -2.65 -2.72
N ALA A 238 28.60 -1.50 -2.42
CA ALA A 238 28.98 -0.20 -2.96
C ALA A 238 30.04 0.53 -2.10
N ASP A 239 30.19 0.12 -0.82
CA ASP A 239 31.15 0.69 0.12
C ASP A 239 32.41 -0.20 0.34
N ALA A 240 32.62 -1.23 -0.50
CA ALA A 240 33.78 -2.09 -0.53
C ALA A 240 34.56 -1.89 -1.84
#